data_1184b0f092f6dcc29b2caa48fc89e734
#
_entry.id   1184b0f092f6dcc29b2caa48fc89e734
#
_cell.length_a   1.000
_cell.length_b   1.000
_cell.length_c   1.000
_cell.angle_alpha   90.00
_cell.angle_beta   90.00
_cell.angle_gamma   90.00
#
_symmetry.space_group_name_H-M   'P 1'
#
loop_
_entity.id
_entity.type
_entity.pdbx_description
1 polymer ?
#
loop_
_entity_poly.entity_id
_entity_poly.type
_entity_poly.pdbx_seq_one_letter_code
_entity_poly.pdbx_strand_id
1 'polypeptide(L)'
;MLCASSFGLVSCQTATPFTRIDQNPIIFRSLSPEHQLMVQQGRICEGMTKDAVFLAWGNPNTPPVRGQQDGQSYEKWVYYVYRPVPVDSVTIGIGGCYHGPWYGGGMTSSTAMIPQEAAWVEFRNNIVTAWESRK
;
A
#
# COMPACT_ATOMS: atom_id res chain seq x y z
N MET A 1 1.19 5.47 48.04
CA MET A 1 0.57 4.84 46.84
C MET A 1 0.80 5.76 45.66
N LEU A 2 1.81 5.48 44.88
CA LEU A 2 2.15 6.25 43.66
C LEU A 2 1.68 5.45 42.45
N CYS A 3 0.55 5.88 41.86
CA CYS A 3 0.12 5.40 40.54
C CYS A 3 0.99 6.08 39.47
N ALA A 4 2.00 5.39 39.01
CA ALA A 4 2.72 5.76 37.80
C ALA A 4 1.89 5.39 36.56
N SER A 5 1.15 6.35 36.05
CA SER A 5 0.49 6.23 34.74
C SER A 5 1.56 6.32 33.66
N SER A 6 2.00 5.16 33.18
CA SER A 6 2.81 5.07 31.97
C SER A 6 1.94 5.42 30.77
N PHE A 7 2.03 6.66 30.31
CA PHE A 7 1.55 7.05 29.00
C PHE A 7 2.45 6.38 27.96
N GLY A 8 2.01 5.23 27.45
CA GLY A 8 2.63 4.61 26.32
C GLY A 8 2.47 5.52 25.09
N LEU A 9 3.56 6.10 24.63
CA LEU A 9 3.64 6.76 23.34
C LEU A 9 3.35 5.69 22.28
N VAL A 10 2.13 5.68 21.74
CA VAL A 10 1.80 4.92 20.54
C VAL A 10 2.50 5.61 19.38
N SER A 11 3.77 5.25 19.18
CA SER A 11 4.49 5.57 17.96
C SER A 11 3.76 4.85 16.82
N CYS A 12 3.26 5.60 15.86
CA CYS A 12 2.81 5.04 14.58
C CYS A 12 4.04 4.44 13.88
N GLN A 13 4.39 3.22 14.24
CA GLN A 13 5.45 2.50 13.56
C GLN A 13 4.93 2.08 12.19
N THR A 14 5.54 2.61 11.15
CA THR A 14 5.35 2.12 9.79
C THR A 14 5.64 0.62 9.79
N ALA A 15 4.66 -0.20 9.41
CA ALA A 15 4.79 -1.66 9.45
C ALA A 15 5.87 -2.11 8.47
N THR A 16 7.03 -2.46 9.01
CA THR A 16 8.17 -3.01 8.26
C THR A 16 8.06 -4.54 8.19
N PRO A 17 8.82 -5.22 7.31
CA PRO A 17 8.90 -6.67 7.33
C PRO A 17 9.25 -7.23 8.72
N PHE A 18 10.18 -6.62 9.43
CA PHE A 18 10.57 -7.04 10.78
C PHE A 18 9.42 -6.95 11.77
N THR A 19 8.67 -5.85 11.75
CA THR A 19 7.50 -5.69 12.63
C THR A 19 6.45 -6.78 12.36
N ARG A 20 6.21 -7.11 11.09
CA ARG A 20 5.26 -8.16 10.72
C ARG A 20 5.74 -9.56 11.11
N ILE A 21 7.04 -9.83 11.00
CA ILE A 21 7.68 -11.08 11.46
C ILE A 21 7.52 -11.24 12.96
N ASP A 22 7.80 -10.19 13.73
CA ASP A 22 7.69 -10.21 15.19
C ASP A 22 6.25 -10.46 15.65
N GLN A 23 5.26 -9.96 14.92
CA GLN A 23 3.85 -10.17 15.19
C GLN A 23 3.36 -11.57 14.75
N ASN A 24 4.05 -12.21 13.80
CA ASN A 24 3.66 -13.49 13.20
C ASN A 24 4.83 -14.48 13.15
N PRO A 25 5.46 -14.82 14.31
CA PRO A 25 6.66 -15.66 14.32
C PRO A 25 6.41 -17.09 13.84
N ILE A 26 5.21 -17.62 14.02
CA ILE A 26 4.84 -18.97 13.59
C ILE A 26 4.83 -19.05 12.07
N ILE A 27 4.23 -18.06 11.40
CA ILE A 27 4.20 -18.00 9.94
C ILE A 27 5.62 -17.91 9.40
N PHE A 28 6.44 -17.03 9.96
CA PHE A 28 7.82 -16.86 9.53
C PHE A 28 8.64 -18.15 9.66
N ARG A 29 8.52 -18.86 10.77
CA ARG A 29 9.25 -20.13 11.01
C ARG A 29 8.79 -21.27 10.08
N SER A 30 7.56 -21.21 9.57
CA SER A 30 7.04 -22.20 8.61
C SER A 30 7.62 -22.07 7.20
N LEU A 31 8.26 -20.91 6.90
CA LEU A 31 8.86 -20.68 5.60
C LEU A 31 10.20 -21.40 5.45
N SER A 32 10.57 -21.70 4.20
CA SER A 32 11.91 -22.20 3.90
C SER A 32 12.98 -21.16 4.28
N PRO A 33 14.23 -21.58 4.61
CA PRO A 33 15.30 -20.62 4.95
C PRO A 33 15.54 -19.56 3.88
N GLU A 34 15.42 -19.92 2.60
CA GLU A 34 15.55 -19.00 1.47
C GLU A 34 14.43 -17.95 1.49
N HIS A 35 13.17 -18.37 1.67
CA HIS A 35 12.04 -17.44 1.75
C HIS A 35 12.11 -16.56 3.01
N GLN A 36 12.59 -17.08 4.13
CA GLN A 36 12.82 -16.29 5.34
C GLN A 36 13.78 -15.14 5.08
N LEU A 37 14.89 -15.41 4.39
CA LEU A 37 15.89 -14.40 4.05
C LEU A 37 15.30 -13.33 3.13
N MET A 38 14.55 -13.73 2.10
CA MET A 38 13.90 -12.81 1.18
C MET A 38 12.85 -11.93 1.87
N VAL A 39 12.05 -12.51 2.75
CA VAL A 39 11.05 -11.76 3.54
C VAL A 39 11.71 -10.71 4.43
N GLN A 40 12.82 -11.02 5.08
CA GLN A 40 13.58 -10.06 5.89
C GLN A 40 14.09 -8.88 5.05
N GLN A 41 14.42 -9.13 3.79
CA GLN A 41 14.86 -8.10 2.84
C GLN A 41 13.68 -7.35 2.16
N GLY A 42 12.44 -7.71 2.49
CA GLY A 42 11.26 -7.15 1.83
C GLY A 42 11.14 -7.54 0.36
N ARG A 43 11.68 -8.68 -0.02
CA ARG A 43 11.67 -9.22 -1.39
C ARG A 43 10.73 -10.40 -1.50
N ILE A 44 10.16 -10.59 -2.68
CA ILE A 44 9.33 -11.74 -3.02
C ILE A 44 9.85 -12.44 -4.27
N CYS A 45 9.48 -13.68 -4.44
CA CYS A 45 9.76 -14.47 -5.64
C CYS A 45 8.60 -15.42 -5.96
N GLU A 46 8.61 -15.96 -7.16
CA GLU A 46 7.69 -17.03 -7.54
C GLU A 46 7.84 -18.24 -6.62
N GLY A 47 6.74 -18.91 -6.34
CA GLY A 47 6.71 -20.07 -5.44
C GLY A 47 6.53 -19.72 -3.95
N MET A 48 6.62 -18.45 -3.57
CA MET A 48 6.30 -18.02 -2.21
C MET A 48 4.82 -18.17 -1.90
N THR A 49 4.51 -18.46 -0.63
CA THR A 49 3.12 -18.47 -0.16
C THR A 49 2.57 -17.05 -0.01
N LYS A 50 1.25 -16.91 -0.03
CA LYS A 50 0.57 -15.64 0.26
C LYS A 50 1.00 -15.07 1.62
N ASP A 51 1.17 -15.91 2.63
CA ASP A 51 1.62 -15.51 3.96
C ASP A 51 3.04 -14.94 3.94
N ALA A 52 3.94 -15.49 3.11
CA ALA A 52 5.28 -14.95 2.94
C ALA A 52 5.24 -13.55 2.30
N VAL A 53 4.39 -13.33 1.30
CA VAL A 53 4.19 -12.03 0.68
C VAL A 53 3.62 -11.03 1.67
N PHE A 54 2.68 -11.46 2.51
CA PHE A 54 2.16 -10.62 3.60
C PHE A 54 3.26 -10.18 4.55
N LEU A 55 4.16 -11.06 4.95
CA LEU A 55 5.28 -10.71 5.82
C LEU A 55 6.24 -9.72 5.14
N ALA A 56 6.54 -9.92 3.85
CA ALA A 56 7.46 -9.08 3.10
C ALA A 56 6.88 -7.70 2.76
N TRP A 57 5.67 -7.65 2.22
CA TRP A 57 5.06 -6.43 1.66
C TRP A 57 3.86 -5.90 2.45
N GLY A 58 3.25 -6.73 3.30
CA GLY A 58 2.01 -6.41 4.01
C GLY A 58 0.78 -6.67 3.17
N ASN A 59 -0.37 -6.28 3.70
CA ASN A 59 -1.63 -6.34 2.96
C ASN A 59 -1.67 -5.28 1.86
N PRO A 60 -2.32 -5.57 0.72
CA PRO A 60 -2.58 -4.54 -0.27
C PRO A 60 -3.53 -3.48 0.30
N ASN A 61 -3.37 -2.25 -0.16
CA ASN A 61 -4.23 -1.14 0.28
C ASN A 61 -5.56 -1.05 -0.47
N THR A 62 -5.81 -2.01 -1.37
CA THR A 62 -7.09 -2.18 -2.06
C THR A 62 -7.57 -3.61 -1.93
N PRO A 63 -8.89 -3.88 -2.05
CA PRO A 63 -9.40 -5.24 -2.05
C PRO A 63 -8.74 -6.09 -3.14
N PRO A 64 -8.40 -7.36 -2.86
CA PRO A 64 -7.83 -8.25 -3.84
C PRO A 64 -8.76 -8.45 -5.05
N VAL A 65 -8.18 -8.43 -6.24
CA VAL A 65 -8.90 -8.78 -7.47
C VAL A 65 -8.89 -10.29 -7.62
N ARG A 66 -10.05 -10.89 -7.78
CA ARG A 66 -10.22 -12.34 -7.94
C ARG A 66 -10.88 -12.64 -9.27
N GLY A 67 -10.44 -13.70 -9.91
CA GLY A 67 -11.00 -14.13 -11.20
C GLY A 67 -10.65 -15.57 -11.52
N GLN A 68 -11.06 -15.98 -12.72
CA GLN A 68 -10.69 -17.27 -13.31
C GLN A 68 -10.08 -17.03 -14.68
N GLN A 69 -8.99 -17.71 -14.95
CA GLN A 69 -8.32 -17.73 -16.22
C GLN A 69 -7.86 -19.17 -16.53
N ASP A 70 -8.16 -19.65 -17.70
CA ASP A 70 -7.81 -21.02 -18.15
C ASP A 70 -8.30 -22.13 -17.18
N GLY A 71 -9.49 -21.93 -16.59
CA GLY A 71 -10.08 -22.86 -15.64
C GLY A 71 -9.47 -22.83 -14.23
N GLN A 72 -8.51 -21.95 -13.99
CA GLN A 72 -7.87 -21.77 -12.68
C GLN A 72 -8.28 -20.45 -12.03
N SER A 73 -8.55 -20.48 -10.73
CA SER A 73 -8.81 -19.29 -9.95
C SER A 73 -7.50 -18.57 -9.64
N TYR A 74 -7.51 -17.26 -9.76
CA TYR A 74 -6.40 -16.41 -9.36
C TYR A 74 -6.86 -15.32 -8.41
N GLU A 75 -5.92 -14.83 -7.59
CA GLU A 75 -6.09 -13.65 -6.76
C GLU A 75 -4.92 -12.71 -7.01
N LYS A 76 -5.21 -11.45 -7.29
CA LYS A 76 -4.20 -10.41 -7.55
C LYS A 76 -4.27 -9.35 -6.46
N TRP A 77 -3.14 -9.11 -5.82
CA TRP A 77 -2.95 -8.00 -4.89
C TRP A 77 -2.27 -6.86 -5.62
N VAL A 78 -2.83 -5.67 -5.50
CA VAL A 78 -2.28 -4.46 -6.11
C VAL A 78 -1.95 -3.46 -5.01
N TYR A 79 -0.74 -2.93 -5.06
CA TYR A 79 -0.21 -1.97 -4.11
C TYR A 79 -0.12 -0.61 -4.78
N TYR A 80 -0.77 0.38 -4.19
CA TYR A 80 -0.75 1.75 -4.67
C TYR A 80 0.09 2.64 -3.75
N VAL A 81 0.85 3.54 -4.35
CA VAL A 81 1.46 4.67 -3.65
C VAL A 81 0.75 5.93 -4.09
N TYR A 82 0.56 6.84 -3.14
CA TYR A 82 -0.05 8.13 -3.42
C TYR A 82 1.07 9.14 -3.68
N ARG A 83 1.05 9.74 -4.86
CA ARG A 83 2.01 10.79 -5.21
C ARG A 83 1.32 12.15 -5.19
N PRO A 84 1.93 13.17 -4.56
CA PRO A 84 1.44 14.53 -4.64
C PRO A 84 1.67 15.06 -6.06
N VAL A 85 0.60 15.48 -6.71
CA VAL A 85 0.65 16.14 -8.01
C VAL A 85 0.12 17.55 -7.84
N PRO A 86 0.85 18.58 -8.25
CA PRO A 86 0.33 19.94 -8.25
C PRO A 86 -0.83 20.00 -9.24
N VAL A 87 -2.00 20.38 -8.77
CA VAL A 87 -3.18 20.60 -9.60
C VAL A 87 -3.38 22.10 -9.69
N ASP A 88 -3.05 22.67 -10.81
CA ASP A 88 -3.42 24.04 -11.13
C ASP A 88 -4.91 24.06 -11.49
N SER A 89 -5.75 24.15 -10.48
CA SER A 89 -7.17 24.35 -10.72
C SER A 89 -7.38 25.82 -11.08
N VAL A 90 -7.42 26.08 -12.36
CA VAL A 90 -8.02 27.32 -12.85
C VAL A 90 -9.52 27.18 -12.65
N THR A 91 -10.00 27.61 -11.51
CA THR A 91 -11.42 27.77 -11.30
C THR A 91 -11.86 29.01 -12.06
N ILE A 92 -12.26 28.83 -13.30
CA ILE A 92 -13.04 29.82 -13.99
C ILE A 92 -14.41 29.80 -13.34
N GLY A 93 -14.57 30.61 -12.29
CA GLY A 93 -15.87 30.85 -11.68
C GLY A 93 -16.71 31.64 -12.67
N ILE A 94 -17.52 30.96 -13.48
CA ILE A 94 -18.66 31.60 -14.14
C ILE A 94 -19.77 31.67 -13.08
N GLY A 95 -19.56 32.52 -12.11
CA GLY A 95 -20.57 32.96 -11.19
C GLY A 95 -21.07 34.32 -11.66
N GLY A 96 -22.13 34.34 -12.41
CA GLY A 96 -22.85 35.59 -12.70
C GLY A 96 -23.46 36.10 -11.40
N CYS A 97 -22.69 36.82 -10.60
CA CYS A 97 -23.19 37.65 -9.53
C CYS A 97 -22.86 39.08 -9.90
N TYR A 98 -23.90 39.82 -10.20
CA TYR A 98 -23.95 41.24 -10.33
C TYR A 98 -23.29 41.91 -9.13
N HIS A 99 -22.05 42.34 -9.25
CA HIS A 99 -21.46 43.49 -8.56
C HIS A 99 -19.95 43.52 -8.78
N GLY A 100 -19.52 44.41 -9.65
CA GLY A 100 -18.19 44.94 -9.72
C GLY A 100 -17.07 43.98 -10.24
N PRO A 101 -16.05 44.53 -10.87
CA PRO A 101 -14.92 43.74 -11.34
C PRO A 101 -14.05 43.35 -10.16
N TRP A 102 -14.32 42.22 -9.58
CA TRP A 102 -13.36 41.54 -8.71
C TRP A 102 -12.43 40.71 -9.60
N TYR A 103 -11.29 41.29 -9.94
CA TYR A 103 -10.17 40.53 -10.43
C TYR A 103 -9.47 39.87 -9.25
N GLY A 104 -10.12 38.86 -8.67
CA GLY A 104 -9.56 37.97 -7.69
C GLY A 104 -9.16 36.68 -8.37
N GLY A 105 -8.14 36.72 -9.22
CA GLY A 105 -7.48 35.50 -9.69
C GLY A 105 -6.68 34.88 -8.56
N GLY A 106 -7.35 34.21 -7.63
CA GLY A 106 -6.69 33.39 -6.64
C GLY A 106 -6.24 32.10 -7.30
N MET A 107 -4.96 32.00 -7.69
CA MET A 107 -4.33 30.70 -7.96
C MET A 107 -4.18 29.98 -6.63
N THR A 108 -5.13 29.14 -6.29
CA THR A 108 -4.97 28.15 -5.24
C THR A 108 -4.29 26.95 -5.87
N SER A 109 -2.97 26.83 -5.71
CA SER A 109 -2.26 25.59 -6.00
C SER A 109 -2.65 24.58 -4.93
N SER A 110 -3.56 23.70 -5.26
CA SER A 110 -3.89 22.55 -4.42
C SER A 110 -3.07 21.35 -4.87
N THR A 111 -2.62 20.56 -3.89
CA THR A 111 -1.91 19.31 -4.17
C THR A 111 -2.92 18.18 -4.12
N ALA A 112 -3.14 17.49 -5.23
CA ALA A 112 -3.94 16.27 -5.26
C ALA A 112 -3.04 15.05 -5.06
N MET A 113 -3.49 14.11 -4.24
CA MET A 113 -2.82 12.83 -4.05
C MET A 113 -3.38 11.83 -5.06
N ILE A 114 -2.59 11.52 -6.07
CA ILE A 114 -3.01 10.58 -7.13
C ILE A 114 -2.49 9.17 -6.80
N PRO A 115 -3.36 8.14 -6.75
CA PRO A 115 -2.94 6.77 -6.59
C PRO A 115 -2.19 6.31 -7.85
N GLN A 116 -1.00 5.78 -7.66
CA GLN A 116 -0.19 5.18 -8.71
C GLN A 116 0.14 3.73 -8.33
N GLU A 117 -0.10 2.80 -9.25
CA GLU A 117 0.27 1.40 -9.05
C GLU A 117 1.80 1.28 -8.90
N ALA A 118 2.24 0.81 -7.74
CA ALA A 118 3.65 0.63 -7.42
C ALA A 118 4.11 -0.81 -7.60
N ALA A 119 3.24 -1.76 -7.30
CA ALA A 119 3.54 -3.18 -7.40
C ALA A 119 2.25 -3.99 -7.49
N TRP A 120 2.37 -5.19 -8.02
CA TRP A 120 1.30 -6.18 -7.96
C TRP A 120 1.88 -7.60 -7.83
N VAL A 121 1.09 -8.51 -7.30
CA VAL A 121 1.43 -9.93 -7.18
C VAL A 121 0.19 -10.78 -7.45
N GLU A 122 0.34 -11.81 -8.26
CA GLU A 122 -0.70 -12.77 -8.59
C GLU A 122 -0.45 -14.11 -7.91
N PHE A 123 -1.49 -14.64 -7.32
CA PHE A 123 -1.50 -15.94 -6.64
C PHE A 123 -2.41 -16.92 -7.37
N ARG A 124 -1.94 -18.14 -7.51
CA ARG A 124 -2.75 -19.30 -7.86
C ARG A 124 -2.51 -20.38 -6.80
N ASN A 125 -3.57 -20.93 -6.25
CA ASN A 125 -3.49 -21.88 -5.11
C ASN A 125 -2.69 -21.33 -3.91
N ASN A 126 -2.84 -20.02 -3.60
CA ASN A 126 -2.10 -19.31 -2.54
C ASN A 126 -0.57 -19.25 -2.73
N ILE A 127 -0.09 -19.48 -3.94
CA ILE A 127 1.32 -19.43 -4.31
C ILE A 127 1.53 -18.33 -5.36
N VAL A 128 2.60 -17.56 -5.23
CA VAL A 128 3.00 -16.52 -6.17
C VAL A 128 3.33 -17.15 -7.53
N THR A 129 2.63 -16.74 -8.56
CA THR A 129 2.86 -17.16 -9.95
C THR A 129 3.44 -16.05 -10.82
N ALA A 130 3.15 -14.80 -10.49
CA ALA A 130 3.69 -13.63 -11.19
C ALA A 130 3.69 -12.42 -10.27
N TRP A 131 4.60 -11.50 -10.49
CA TRP A 131 4.68 -10.25 -9.75
C TRP A 131 5.47 -9.19 -10.52
N GLU A 132 5.21 -7.94 -10.21
CA GLU A 132 5.94 -6.78 -10.73
C GLU A 132 6.08 -5.73 -9.64
N SER A 133 7.24 -5.12 -9.55
CA SER A 133 7.49 -3.97 -8.68
C SER A 133 8.10 -2.85 -9.50
N ARG A 134 7.43 -1.72 -9.52
CA ARG A 134 7.91 -0.49 -10.18
C ARG A 134 8.58 0.37 -9.14
N LYS A 135 9.88 0.54 -9.27
CA LYS A 135 10.65 1.45 -8.43
C LYS A 135 10.60 2.87 -8.99
#